data_67bb568839ff34150e413d49b1a73de7
#
_entry.id   67bb568839ff34150e413d49b1a73de7
#
_cell.length_a   1.000
_cell.length_b   1.000
_cell.length_c   1.000
_cell.angle_alpha   90.00
_cell.angle_beta   90.00
_cell.angle_gamma   90.00
#
_symmetry.space_group_name_H-M   'P 1'
#
loop_
_entity.id
_entity.type
_entity.pdbx_description
1 polymer ?
#
loop_
_entity_poly.entity_id
_entity_poly.type
_entity_poly.pdbx_seq_one_letter_code
_entity_poly.pdbx_strand_id
1 'polypeptide(L)'
;MQNKTIIILSLLVLSSCAQKNSVKNSSNLSDHKTPYEIVEKAPQSDWRDLDQENSLYIKLESGMVVVELAKDYAPNHVENTKALAREGVFDNTSFYRVIDGFVAQGGPMNPEKLTKPKNGNLSIDAEFSIKTEKPFNITAIEEFDGYADETGFYKGFAVGRSADKKDNWLLHCYRAFAMGRANDVNSGGTELYAVIGNAQRYLDKNTTVFGRVVAGMEHLQALKRSSGLNGSVDVTNENKIISIQVGSDLEESEQLQLQIMDTASQSFRDLIQSRKNRKGEWFVDAKNYIDACSVPVPSRLKINQ
;
A
#
# COMPACT_ATOMS: atom_id res chain seq x y z
N MET A 1 96.17 -9.97 34.42
CA MET A 1 95.35 -8.78 34.70
C MET A 1 94.62 -8.41 33.41
N GLN A 2 93.35 -8.79 33.36
CA GLN A 2 92.55 -8.67 32.16
C GLN A 2 91.60 -7.48 32.30
N ASN A 3 91.70 -6.53 31.35
CA ASN A 3 90.79 -5.42 31.24
C ASN A 3 89.54 -5.89 30.50
N LYS A 4 88.38 -5.78 31.13
CA LYS A 4 87.07 -5.98 30.44
C LYS A 4 86.53 -4.62 29.98
N THR A 5 86.49 -4.46 28.69
CA THR A 5 85.89 -3.31 28.05
C THR A 5 84.33 -3.57 27.94
N ILE A 6 83.56 -2.68 28.54
CA ILE A 6 82.09 -2.73 28.46
C ILE A 6 81.67 -1.87 27.24
N ILE A 7 81.05 -2.54 26.24
CA ILE A 7 80.42 -1.85 25.14
C ILE A 7 78.98 -1.59 25.52
N ILE A 8 78.60 -0.33 25.61
CA ILE A 8 77.23 0.12 25.79
C ILE A 8 76.57 0.25 24.41
N LEU A 9 75.61 -0.65 24.13
CA LEU A 9 74.82 -0.61 22.89
C LEU A 9 73.59 0.26 23.14
N SER A 10 73.59 1.48 22.60
CA SER A 10 72.45 2.38 22.65
C SER A 10 71.40 1.95 21.64
N LEU A 11 70.25 1.42 22.11
CA LEU A 11 69.06 1.17 21.28
C LEU A 11 68.35 2.49 20.99
N LEU A 12 68.42 2.94 19.74
CA LEU A 12 67.54 4.00 19.20
C LEU A 12 66.19 3.40 18.92
N VAL A 13 65.18 3.73 19.72
CA VAL A 13 63.77 3.43 19.45
C VAL A 13 63.24 4.48 18.50
N LEU A 14 63.10 4.10 17.23
CA LEU A 14 62.40 4.92 16.21
C LEU A 14 60.89 4.77 16.49
N SER A 15 60.30 5.79 17.10
CA SER A 15 58.87 5.94 17.27
C SER A 15 58.26 6.35 15.94
N SER A 16 57.75 5.37 15.17
CA SER A 16 56.98 5.63 13.93
C SER A 16 55.55 6.02 14.33
N CYS A 17 55.27 7.30 14.38
CA CYS A 17 53.90 7.81 14.39
C CYS A 17 53.19 7.45 13.08
N ALA A 18 52.46 6.34 13.08
CA ALA A 18 51.50 6.06 11.98
C ALA A 18 50.33 7.05 12.13
N GLN A 19 50.37 8.15 11.38
CA GLN A 19 49.24 9.01 11.17
C GLN A 19 48.18 8.24 10.39
N LYS A 20 47.14 7.77 11.11
CA LYS A 20 45.90 7.31 10.46
C LYS A 20 45.26 8.51 9.79
N ASN A 21 45.53 8.70 8.51
CA ASN A 21 44.72 9.56 7.65
C ASN A 21 43.30 8.91 7.59
N SER A 22 42.43 9.34 8.46
CA SER A 22 40.99 9.15 8.27
C SER A 22 40.60 10.04 7.09
N VAL A 23 40.57 9.45 5.90
CA VAL A 23 39.90 10.07 4.77
C VAL A 23 38.43 10.19 5.18
N LYS A 24 38.07 11.34 5.72
CA LYS A 24 36.67 11.75 5.82
C LYS A 24 36.18 11.92 4.37
N ASN A 25 35.63 10.86 3.79
CA ASN A 25 34.74 11.00 2.66
C ASN A 25 33.48 11.77 3.13
N SER A 26 33.62 13.09 3.25
CA SER A 26 32.50 14.01 3.37
C SER A 26 31.90 14.24 1.97
N SER A 27 31.54 13.15 1.26
CA SER A 27 30.80 13.27 0.04
C SER A 27 29.34 13.55 0.39
N ASN A 28 28.97 14.82 0.36
CA ASN A 28 27.62 15.36 0.11
C ASN A 28 26.43 14.60 0.74
N LEU A 29 26.38 14.49 2.06
CA LEU A 29 25.17 14.13 2.81
C LEU A 29 24.14 15.27 2.81
N SER A 30 24.52 16.50 2.39
CA SER A 30 23.69 17.70 2.47
C SER A 30 22.51 17.73 1.51
N ASP A 31 22.52 16.93 0.42
CA ASP A 31 21.48 16.97 -0.61
C ASP A 31 20.52 15.76 -0.60
N HIS A 32 20.72 14.78 0.27
CA HIS A 32 19.86 13.61 0.34
C HIS A 32 18.68 13.84 1.29
N LYS A 33 17.53 14.18 0.72
CA LYS A 33 16.28 14.28 1.48
C LYS A 33 15.79 12.89 1.89
N THR A 34 15.44 12.75 3.15
CA THR A 34 14.77 11.53 3.65
C THR A 34 13.36 11.39 3.08
N PRO A 35 12.77 10.17 3.05
CA PRO A 35 11.38 9.99 2.65
C PRO A 35 10.40 10.87 3.40
N TYR A 36 10.63 11.08 4.70
CA TYR A 36 9.81 11.95 5.55
C TYR A 36 9.88 13.41 5.09
N GLU A 37 11.09 13.95 4.91
CA GLU A 37 11.29 15.34 4.45
C GLU A 37 10.70 15.60 3.07
N ILE A 38 10.74 14.62 2.16
CA ILE A 38 10.14 14.73 0.84
C ILE A 38 8.63 14.88 0.96
N VAL A 39 7.99 14.03 1.76
CA VAL A 39 6.54 14.04 1.95
C VAL A 39 6.10 15.33 2.67
N GLU A 40 6.82 15.73 3.72
CA GLU A 40 6.50 16.91 4.52
C GLU A 40 6.63 18.21 3.73
N LYS A 41 7.69 18.31 2.89
CA LYS A 41 7.99 19.52 2.11
C LYS A 41 7.41 19.51 0.70
N ALA A 42 6.62 18.49 0.35
CA ALA A 42 5.98 18.40 -0.97
C ALA A 42 5.02 19.59 -1.18
N PRO A 43 5.15 20.34 -2.29
CA PRO A 43 4.28 21.46 -2.57
C PRO A 43 2.83 21.03 -2.70
N GLN A 44 1.90 21.95 -2.44
CA GLN A 44 0.46 21.67 -2.50
C GLN A 44 0.00 21.14 -3.87
N SER A 45 0.68 21.56 -4.94
CA SER A 45 0.43 21.06 -6.31
C SER A 45 0.69 19.57 -6.51
N ASP A 46 1.46 18.94 -5.62
CA ASP A 46 1.77 17.51 -5.66
C ASP A 46 0.76 16.66 -4.90
N TRP A 47 -0.32 17.29 -4.41
CA TRP A 47 -1.40 16.65 -3.69
C TRP A 47 -2.73 16.88 -4.39
N ARG A 48 -3.53 15.83 -4.51
CA ARG A 48 -4.90 15.92 -4.99
C ARG A 48 -5.88 15.59 -3.87
N ASP A 49 -7.05 16.21 -3.87
CA ASP A 49 -8.11 15.87 -2.94
C ASP A 49 -8.65 14.46 -3.26
N LEU A 50 -9.12 13.75 -2.23
CA LEU A 50 -9.82 12.47 -2.39
C LEU A 50 -11.15 12.72 -3.12
N ASP A 51 -11.42 11.92 -4.14
CA ASP A 51 -12.71 11.93 -4.84
C ASP A 51 -13.76 11.22 -3.97
N GLN A 52 -14.65 12.00 -3.34
CA GLN A 52 -15.67 11.49 -2.43
C GLN A 52 -16.67 10.56 -3.12
N GLU A 53 -17.00 10.79 -4.40
CA GLU A 53 -17.88 9.88 -5.16
C GLU A 53 -17.22 8.51 -5.41
N ASN A 54 -15.90 8.46 -5.46
CA ASN A 54 -15.14 7.23 -5.61
C ASN A 54 -14.39 6.87 -4.34
N SER A 55 -15.06 6.99 -3.19
CA SER A 55 -14.55 6.55 -1.89
C SER A 55 -15.61 5.81 -1.09
N LEU A 56 -15.17 4.90 -0.22
CA LEU A 56 -16.01 4.22 0.76
C LEU A 56 -15.54 4.57 2.17
N TYR A 57 -16.49 4.82 3.05
CA TYR A 57 -16.32 5.02 4.47
C TYR A 57 -16.85 3.81 5.21
N ILE A 58 -15.96 3.00 5.76
CA ILE A 58 -16.29 1.79 6.52
C ILE A 58 -16.23 2.13 8.00
N LYS A 59 -17.39 2.18 8.65
CA LYS A 59 -17.50 2.49 10.08
C LYS A 59 -17.38 1.22 10.90
N LEU A 60 -16.36 1.17 11.75
CA LEU A 60 -16.11 0.12 12.73
C LEU A 60 -16.31 0.68 14.15
N GLU A 61 -16.41 -0.17 15.16
CA GLU A 61 -16.45 0.27 16.55
C GLU A 61 -15.18 1.04 16.96
N SER A 62 -14.02 0.65 16.42
CA SER A 62 -12.73 1.27 16.69
C SER A 62 -12.49 2.57 15.95
N GLY A 63 -13.26 2.88 14.91
CA GLY A 63 -13.12 4.10 14.10
C GLY A 63 -13.47 3.92 12.63
N MET A 64 -13.02 4.88 11.82
CA MET A 64 -13.37 4.98 10.41
C MET A 64 -12.21 4.50 9.52
N VAL A 65 -12.53 3.63 8.57
CA VAL A 65 -11.61 3.24 7.48
C VAL A 65 -12.08 3.90 6.19
N VAL A 66 -11.19 4.56 5.46
CA VAL A 66 -11.50 5.18 4.17
C VAL A 66 -10.76 4.46 3.05
N VAL A 67 -11.52 4.06 2.04
CA VAL A 67 -11.03 3.37 0.84
C VAL A 67 -11.20 4.29 -0.36
N GLU A 68 -10.14 4.48 -1.13
CA GLU A 68 -10.20 5.10 -2.46
C GLU A 68 -10.47 4.02 -3.50
N LEU A 69 -11.46 4.24 -4.38
CA LEU A 69 -11.91 3.28 -5.38
C LEU A 69 -11.24 3.52 -6.74
N ALA A 70 -10.88 2.44 -7.42
CA ALA A 70 -10.11 2.45 -8.66
C ALA A 70 -11.02 2.28 -9.90
N LYS A 71 -11.88 3.26 -10.17
CA LYS A 71 -12.85 3.21 -11.27
C LYS A 71 -12.24 2.98 -12.66
N ASP A 72 -10.98 3.39 -12.86
CA ASP A 72 -10.30 3.21 -14.16
C ASP A 72 -9.86 1.75 -14.39
N TYR A 73 -9.83 0.92 -13.34
CA TYR A 73 -9.39 -0.47 -13.41
C TYR A 73 -10.50 -1.50 -13.22
N ALA A 74 -11.46 -1.18 -12.39
CA ALA A 74 -12.56 -2.09 -12.06
C ALA A 74 -13.89 -1.33 -11.96
N PRO A 75 -14.36 -0.68 -13.06
CA PRO A 75 -15.54 0.17 -13.02
C PRO A 75 -16.80 -0.57 -12.56
N ASN A 76 -17.00 -1.82 -12.96
CA ASN A 76 -18.18 -2.59 -12.56
C ASN A 76 -18.15 -2.95 -11.07
N HIS A 77 -16.98 -3.33 -10.51
CA HIS A 77 -16.84 -3.58 -9.07
C HIS A 77 -17.04 -2.31 -8.26
N VAL A 78 -16.52 -1.17 -8.72
CA VAL A 78 -16.70 0.13 -8.08
C VAL A 78 -18.19 0.51 -8.03
N GLU A 79 -18.87 0.51 -9.16
CA GLU A 79 -20.28 0.89 -9.22
C GLU A 79 -21.19 -0.10 -8.47
N ASN A 80 -20.90 -1.41 -8.58
CA ASN A 80 -21.64 -2.44 -7.84
C ASN A 80 -21.49 -2.27 -6.34
N THR A 81 -20.26 -2.07 -5.86
CA THR A 81 -20.03 -1.91 -4.41
C THR A 81 -20.68 -0.63 -3.87
N LYS A 82 -20.66 0.47 -4.64
CA LYS A 82 -21.37 1.70 -4.27
C LYS A 82 -22.89 1.47 -4.22
N ALA A 83 -23.44 0.78 -5.19
CA ALA A 83 -24.88 0.46 -5.22
C ALA A 83 -25.27 -0.40 -4.01
N LEU A 84 -24.50 -1.44 -3.70
CA LEU A 84 -24.74 -2.31 -2.55
C LEU A 84 -24.58 -1.56 -1.20
N ALA A 85 -23.61 -0.66 -1.11
CA ALA A 85 -23.42 0.21 0.08
C ALA A 85 -24.62 1.13 0.28
N ARG A 86 -25.11 1.79 -0.78
CA ARG A 86 -26.32 2.63 -0.76
C ARG A 86 -27.60 1.87 -0.39
N GLU A 87 -27.62 0.57 -0.63
CA GLU A 87 -28.73 -0.33 -0.24
C GLU A 87 -28.53 -0.95 1.15
N GLY A 88 -27.46 -0.60 1.87
CA GLY A 88 -27.18 -1.09 3.23
C GLY A 88 -26.82 -2.58 3.29
N VAL A 89 -26.39 -3.19 2.18
CA VAL A 89 -26.09 -4.65 2.12
C VAL A 89 -24.94 -5.02 3.07
N PHE A 90 -24.04 -4.10 3.34
CA PHE A 90 -22.89 -4.31 4.21
C PHE A 90 -23.15 -3.91 5.67
N ASP A 91 -24.26 -3.23 5.94
CA ASP A 91 -24.57 -2.73 7.28
C ASP A 91 -24.81 -3.85 8.27
N ASN A 92 -24.25 -3.70 9.46
CA ASN A 92 -24.31 -4.70 10.52
C ASN A 92 -23.74 -6.09 10.13
N THR A 93 -22.92 -6.18 9.09
CA THR A 93 -22.11 -7.34 8.76
C THR A 93 -20.82 -7.37 9.58
N SER A 94 -19.83 -8.18 9.23
CA SER A 94 -18.56 -8.25 9.95
C SER A 94 -17.40 -8.62 9.05
N PHE A 95 -16.18 -8.26 9.48
CA PHE A 95 -14.96 -8.90 8.98
C PHE A 95 -14.86 -10.29 9.64
N TYR A 96 -15.47 -11.27 9.02
CA TYR A 96 -15.64 -12.61 9.56
C TYR A 96 -14.42 -13.52 9.37
N ARG A 97 -13.46 -13.11 8.50
CA ARG A 97 -12.22 -13.85 8.25
C ARG A 97 -11.05 -12.89 8.27
N VAL A 98 -10.29 -12.90 9.36
CA VAL A 98 -9.13 -12.03 9.55
C VAL A 98 -7.90 -12.89 9.82
N ILE A 99 -7.01 -12.99 8.84
CA ILE A 99 -5.80 -13.79 8.92
C ILE A 99 -4.60 -12.89 9.09
N ASP A 100 -3.81 -13.12 10.13
CA ASP A 100 -2.62 -12.34 10.41
C ASP A 100 -1.61 -12.43 9.26
N GLY A 101 -0.98 -11.31 8.93
CA GLY A 101 -0.04 -11.22 7.82
C GLY A 101 -0.67 -11.37 6.42
N PHE A 102 -2.00 -11.49 6.31
CA PHE A 102 -2.70 -11.74 5.05
C PHE A 102 -3.81 -10.70 4.79
N VAL A 103 -5.05 -11.02 5.09
CA VAL A 103 -6.22 -10.17 4.77
C VAL A 103 -7.22 -10.08 5.92
N ALA A 104 -7.99 -8.99 5.92
CA ALA A 104 -9.27 -8.88 6.61
C ALA A 104 -10.39 -8.95 5.56
N GLN A 105 -11.19 -10.01 5.60
CA GLN A 105 -12.29 -10.27 4.67
C GLN A 105 -13.62 -10.18 5.40
N GLY A 106 -14.59 -9.50 4.80
CA GLY A 106 -15.90 -9.26 5.38
C GLY A 106 -16.97 -8.99 4.34
N GLY A 107 -18.21 -8.93 4.83
CA GLY A 107 -19.41 -8.75 4.05
C GLY A 107 -20.55 -9.65 4.56
N PRO A 108 -21.64 -9.80 3.82
CA PRO A 108 -22.73 -10.70 4.19
C PRO A 108 -22.30 -12.17 4.08
N MET A 109 -22.27 -12.90 5.20
CA MET A 109 -21.81 -14.30 5.24
C MET A 109 -22.63 -15.27 4.40
N ASN A 110 -23.88 -14.93 4.09
CA ASN A 110 -24.80 -15.76 3.31
C ASN A 110 -25.49 -14.88 2.27
N PRO A 111 -24.76 -14.43 1.24
CA PRO A 111 -25.32 -13.51 0.26
C PRO A 111 -26.54 -14.07 -0.48
N GLU A 112 -26.62 -15.40 -0.61
CA GLU A 112 -27.76 -16.09 -1.23
C GLU A 112 -29.08 -15.95 -0.43
N LYS A 113 -28.99 -15.57 0.87
CA LYS A 113 -30.16 -15.31 1.72
C LYS A 113 -30.58 -13.85 1.76
N LEU A 114 -29.82 -12.97 1.12
CA LEU A 114 -30.17 -11.56 1.05
C LEU A 114 -31.38 -11.37 0.13
N THR A 115 -32.19 -10.37 0.47
CA THR A 115 -33.15 -9.85 -0.50
C THR A 115 -32.38 -9.32 -1.71
N LYS A 116 -32.82 -9.69 -2.92
CA LYS A 116 -32.13 -9.24 -4.15
C LYS A 116 -32.02 -7.72 -4.15
N PRO A 117 -30.82 -7.17 -4.27
CA PRO A 117 -30.61 -5.72 -4.37
C PRO A 117 -31.35 -5.16 -5.60
N LYS A 118 -31.72 -3.88 -5.53
CA LYS A 118 -32.42 -3.21 -6.63
C LYS A 118 -31.47 -2.79 -7.76
N ASN A 119 -30.33 -2.21 -7.37
CA ASN A 119 -29.36 -1.61 -8.29
C ASN A 119 -28.02 -2.35 -8.29
N GLY A 120 -27.65 -2.99 -7.16
CA GLY A 120 -26.48 -3.82 -7.07
C GLY A 120 -26.73 -5.28 -7.45
N ASN A 121 -25.65 -6.03 -7.67
CA ASN A 121 -25.67 -7.45 -7.96
C ASN A 121 -24.87 -8.23 -6.91
N LEU A 122 -25.33 -9.43 -6.56
CA LEU A 122 -24.65 -10.30 -5.60
C LEU A 122 -23.40 -10.97 -6.22
N SER A 123 -23.32 -11.04 -7.54
CA SER A 123 -22.18 -11.50 -8.32
C SER A 123 -22.05 -10.69 -9.60
N ILE A 124 -20.82 -10.45 -10.04
CA ILE A 124 -20.50 -9.70 -11.26
C ILE A 124 -19.30 -10.31 -11.97
N ASP A 125 -19.14 -10.00 -13.25
CA ASP A 125 -18.02 -10.45 -14.05
C ASP A 125 -16.67 -9.91 -13.47
N ALA A 126 -15.65 -10.76 -13.52
CA ALA A 126 -14.33 -10.43 -13.04
C ALA A 126 -13.66 -9.30 -13.82
N GLU A 127 -12.96 -8.41 -13.10
CA GLU A 127 -12.15 -7.33 -13.66
C GLU A 127 -10.71 -7.45 -13.16
N PHE A 128 -10.06 -8.59 -13.47
CA PHE A 128 -8.71 -8.88 -12.98
C PHE A 128 -7.64 -8.01 -13.61
N SER A 129 -7.89 -7.49 -14.80
CA SER A 129 -7.05 -6.56 -15.54
C SER A 129 -7.85 -5.78 -16.56
N ILE A 130 -7.29 -4.67 -17.01
CA ILE A 130 -7.83 -3.91 -18.14
C ILE A 130 -6.95 -4.08 -19.38
N LYS A 131 -7.59 -4.14 -20.54
CA LYS A 131 -6.90 -4.11 -21.83
C LYS A 131 -6.95 -2.69 -22.40
N THR A 132 -5.81 -2.20 -22.86
CA THR A 132 -5.72 -0.86 -23.45
C THR A 132 -5.11 -0.93 -24.85
N GLU A 133 -5.73 -0.27 -25.80
CA GLU A 133 -5.21 -0.17 -27.18
C GLU A 133 -3.91 0.65 -27.22
N LYS A 134 -3.84 1.71 -26.41
CA LYS A 134 -2.69 2.59 -26.31
C LYS A 134 -2.15 2.56 -24.89
N PRO A 135 -0.82 2.36 -24.71
CA PRO A 135 -0.20 2.49 -23.41
C PRO A 135 -0.42 3.88 -22.80
N PHE A 136 -0.70 3.94 -21.52
CA PHE A 136 -0.73 5.18 -20.74
C PHE A 136 0.52 5.31 -19.86
N ASN A 137 0.84 6.54 -19.45
CA ASN A 137 2.01 6.80 -18.63
C ASN A 137 1.78 6.37 -17.19
N ILE A 138 2.74 5.64 -16.64
CA ILE A 138 2.84 5.35 -15.20
C ILE A 138 4.13 5.94 -14.66
N THR A 139 4.21 6.15 -13.35
CA THR A 139 5.49 6.39 -12.68
C THR A 139 6.12 5.04 -12.42
N ALA A 140 7.01 4.62 -13.31
CA ALA A 140 7.57 3.27 -13.32
C ALA A 140 8.51 3.02 -12.13
N ILE A 141 8.50 1.79 -11.63
CA ILE A 141 9.56 1.19 -10.84
C ILE A 141 10.44 0.42 -11.83
N GLU A 142 11.64 0.94 -12.07
CA GLU A 142 12.58 0.39 -13.05
C GLU A 142 13.39 -0.78 -12.47
N GLU A 143 12.69 -1.74 -11.85
CA GLU A 143 13.30 -2.89 -11.20
C GLU A 143 12.61 -4.17 -11.66
N PHE A 144 13.34 -5.28 -11.61
CA PHE A 144 12.78 -6.59 -11.89
C PHE A 144 11.66 -6.92 -10.89
N ASP A 145 10.54 -7.41 -11.41
CA ASP A 145 9.42 -7.91 -10.62
C ASP A 145 9.09 -9.34 -11.05
N GLY A 146 8.87 -10.24 -10.10
CA GLY A 146 8.62 -11.65 -10.38
C GLY A 146 7.20 -11.97 -10.88
N TYR A 147 6.28 -10.98 -10.91
CA TYR A 147 4.87 -11.15 -11.23
C TYR A 147 4.39 -10.27 -12.39
N ALA A 148 5.18 -9.29 -12.81
CA ALA A 148 4.83 -8.35 -13.88
C ALA A 148 6.08 -7.98 -14.68
N ASP A 149 5.92 -7.73 -15.98
CA ASP A 149 7.03 -7.28 -16.84
C ASP A 149 7.43 -5.83 -16.51
N GLU A 150 6.48 -5.01 -16.07
CA GLU A 150 6.70 -3.66 -15.59
C GLU A 150 5.76 -3.36 -14.43
N THR A 151 6.28 -2.67 -13.40
CA THR A 151 5.49 -2.20 -12.26
C THR A 151 5.65 -0.69 -12.09
N GLY A 152 4.71 -0.08 -11.38
CA GLY A 152 4.76 1.35 -11.10
C GLY A 152 3.50 1.87 -10.45
N PHE A 153 3.21 3.16 -10.70
CA PHE A 153 2.06 3.82 -10.08
C PHE A 153 1.25 4.61 -11.11
N TYR A 154 -0.06 4.53 -10.98
CA TYR A 154 -1.01 5.30 -11.76
C TYR A 154 -2.11 5.86 -10.87
N LYS A 155 -2.27 7.18 -10.87
CA LYS A 155 -3.32 7.89 -10.08
C LYS A 155 -3.44 7.43 -8.62
N GLY A 156 -2.32 7.13 -7.97
CA GLY A 156 -2.30 6.71 -6.57
C GLY A 156 -2.36 5.19 -6.34
N PHE A 157 -2.48 4.38 -7.37
CA PHE A 157 -2.52 2.93 -7.28
C PHE A 157 -1.22 2.29 -7.76
N ALA A 158 -0.78 1.24 -7.07
CA ALA A 158 0.30 0.39 -7.53
C ALA A 158 -0.21 -0.52 -8.65
N VAL A 159 0.50 -0.55 -9.76
CA VAL A 159 0.08 -1.23 -10.99
C VAL A 159 1.17 -2.15 -11.54
N GLY A 160 0.72 -3.25 -12.15
CA GLY A 160 1.55 -4.11 -12.98
C GLY A 160 1.05 -4.09 -14.42
N ARG A 161 1.93 -4.36 -15.37
CA ARG A 161 1.54 -4.48 -16.77
C ARG A 161 2.43 -5.45 -17.54
N SER A 162 1.89 -5.95 -18.65
CA SER A 162 2.60 -6.81 -19.61
C SER A 162 3.69 -6.04 -20.37
N ALA A 163 4.63 -6.78 -20.99
CA ALA A 163 5.74 -6.22 -21.76
C ALA A 163 5.27 -5.30 -22.93
N ASP A 164 4.15 -5.64 -23.55
CA ASP A 164 3.52 -4.83 -24.62
C ASP A 164 2.72 -3.65 -24.05
N LYS A 165 2.61 -3.53 -22.71
CA LYS A 165 1.91 -2.48 -21.96
C LYS A 165 0.39 -2.39 -22.24
N LYS A 166 -0.18 -3.44 -22.82
CA LYS A 166 -1.61 -3.47 -23.15
C LYS A 166 -2.47 -4.13 -22.08
N ASP A 167 -1.93 -5.08 -21.32
CA ASP A 167 -2.59 -5.71 -20.18
C ASP A 167 -2.11 -5.06 -18.88
N ASN A 168 -3.03 -4.46 -18.12
CA ASN A 168 -2.71 -3.67 -16.94
C ASN A 168 -3.59 -4.10 -15.76
N TRP A 169 -3.03 -4.21 -14.56
CA TRP A 169 -3.75 -4.64 -13.37
C TRP A 169 -3.27 -3.93 -12.11
N LEU A 170 -4.10 -3.90 -11.09
CA LEU A 170 -3.74 -3.42 -9.76
C LEU A 170 -3.02 -4.49 -8.96
N LEU A 171 -1.98 -4.08 -8.21
CA LEU A 171 -1.17 -4.99 -7.42
C LEU A 171 -1.79 -5.24 -6.03
N HIS A 172 -1.69 -6.49 -5.56
CA HIS A 172 -2.07 -6.87 -4.19
C HIS A 172 -0.99 -6.45 -3.17
N CYS A 173 -0.68 -5.17 -3.14
CA CYS A 173 0.19 -4.59 -2.12
C CYS A 173 -0.55 -4.45 -0.78
N TYR A 174 0.19 -4.22 0.31
CA TYR A 174 -0.40 -3.79 1.58
C TYR A 174 -1.37 -2.61 1.35
N ARG A 175 -2.55 -2.64 1.97
CA ARG A 175 -3.67 -1.70 1.78
C ARG A 175 -4.51 -1.92 0.51
N ALA A 176 -4.17 -2.83 -0.38
CA ALA A 176 -5.06 -3.15 -1.51
C ALA A 176 -6.44 -3.56 -0.99
N PHE A 177 -7.48 -3.06 -1.64
CA PHE A 177 -8.88 -3.38 -1.33
C PHE A 177 -9.47 -4.11 -2.53
N ALA A 178 -10.02 -5.31 -2.28
CA ALA A 178 -10.32 -6.25 -3.35
C ALA A 178 -11.58 -7.07 -3.06
N MET A 179 -12.04 -7.80 -4.09
CA MET A 179 -13.24 -8.64 -4.02
C MET A 179 -12.88 -10.10 -3.86
N GLY A 180 -13.40 -10.72 -2.79
CA GLY A 180 -13.37 -12.16 -2.62
C GLY A 180 -14.30 -12.87 -3.60
N ARG A 181 -13.97 -14.11 -3.95
CA ARG A 181 -14.75 -14.94 -4.86
C ARG A 181 -14.65 -16.43 -4.52
N ALA A 182 -15.59 -17.23 -5.00
CA ALA A 182 -15.52 -18.68 -5.01
C ALA A 182 -14.66 -19.19 -6.21
N ASN A 183 -14.81 -20.45 -6.60
CA ASN A 183 -14.07 -21.02 -7.73
C ASN A 183 -14.49 -20.43 -9.08
N ASP A 184 -15.77 -20.10 -9.24
CA ASP A 184 -16.22 -19.36 -10.42
C ASP A 184 -15.59 -17.97 -10.41
N VAL A 185 -14.96 -17.57 -11.51
CA VAL A 185 -14.28 -16.29 -11.66
C VAL A 185 -15.25 -15.10 -11.54
N ASN A 186 -16.51 -15.28 -11.90
CA ASN A 186 -17.57 -14.29 -11.89
C ASN A 186 -18.45 -14.34 -10.63
N SER A 187 -18.01 -15.00 -9.57
CA SER A 187 -18.77 -15.14 -8.32
C SER A 187 -18.52 -14.02 -7.30
N GLY A 188 -17.63 -13.10 -7.58
CA GLY A 188 -17.38 -11.94 -6.72
C GLY A 188 -18.49 -10.90 -6.81
N GLY A 189 -18.81 -10.24 -5.69
CA GLY A 189 -19.83 -9.18 -5.68
C GLY A 189 -20.06 -8.55 -4.31
N THR A 190 -19.97 -9.35 -3.25
CA THR A 190 -20.31 -8.92 -1.88
C THR A 190 -19.20 -9.14 -0.86
N GLU A 191 -18.18 -9.94 -1.19
CA GLU A 191 -17.11 -10.32 -0.27
C GLU A 191 -15.92 -9.36 -0.40
N LEU A 192 -15.85 -8.39 0.50
CA LEU A 192 -14.79 -7.37 0.51
C LEU A 192 -13.57 -7.88 1.28
N TYR A 193 -12.35 -7.58 0.83
CA TYR A 193 -11.18 -7.76 1.68
C TYR A 193 -10.15 -6.64 1.52
N ALA A 194 -9.44 -6.37 2.61
CA ALA A 194 -8.26 -5.52 2.61
C ALA A 194 -7.00 -6.36 2.90
N VAL A 195 -5.91 -6.11 2.17
CA VAL A 195 -4.60 -6.70 2.48
C VAL A 195 -4.02 -6.00 3.71
N ILE A 196 -3.94 -6.74 4.82
CA ILE A 196 -3.48 -6.23 6.12
C ILE A 196 -2.06 -6.69 6.48
N GLY A 197 -1.42 -7.47 5.63
CA GLY A 197 -0.08 -8.01 5.83
C GLY A 197 0.83 -7.79 4.63
N ASN A 198 1.69 -8.76 4.38
CA ASN A 198 2.60 -8.72 3.24
C ASN A 198 1.84 -8.63 1.91
N ALA A 199 2.52 -8.15 0.87
CA ALA A 199 1.97 -8.11 -0.47
C ALA A 199 1.61 -9.52 -0.97
N GLN A 200 0.37 -9.67 -1.43
CA GLN A 200 -0.18 -10.96 -1.88
C GLN A 200 -0.13 -11.08 -3.40
N ARG A 201 1.06 -10.88 -3.98
CA ARG A 201 1.29 -10.78 -5.41
C ARG A 201 0.82 -12.00 -6.22
N TYR A 202 0.79 -13.20 -5.60
CA TYR A 202 0.24 -14.40 -6.24
C TYR A 202 -1.29 -14.31 -6.52
N LEU A 203 -1.98 -13.36 -5.89
CA LEU A 203 -3.38 -13.04 -6.17
C LEU A 203 -3.56 -12.07 -7.34
N ASP A 204 -2.49 -11.46 -7.84
CA ASP A 204 -2.56 -10.58 -9.02
C ASP A 204 -3.19 -11.32 -10.18
N LYS A 205 -4.19 -10.71 -10.82
CA LYS A 205 -5.01 -11.28 -11.90
C LYS A 205 -5.80 -12.56 -11.51
N ASN A 206 -5.92 -12.86 -10.23
CA ASN A 206 -6.72 -13.97 -9.70
C ASN A 206 -7.94 -13.51 -8.93
N THR A 207 -7.91 -12.30 -8.39
CA THR A 207 -9.06 -11.61 -7.78
C THR A 207 -9.03 -10.14 -8.20
N THR A 208 -10.18 -9.48 -8.17
CA THR A 208 -10.30 -8.08 -8.59
C THR A 208 -9.89 -7.15 -7.45
N VAL A 209 -8.76 -6.46 -7.60
CA VAL A 209 -8.45 -5.26 -6.79
C VAL A 209 -9.23 -4.09 -7.39
N PHE A 210 -10.01 -3.38 -6.59
CA PHE A 210 -10.81 -2.27 -7.05
C PHE A 210 -10.70 -1.02 -6.16
N GLY A 211 -9.73 -1.02 -5.24
CA GLY A 211 -9.47 0.11 -4.36
C GLY A 211 -8.22 -0.07 -3.51
N ARG A 212 -8.01 0.89 -2.63
CA ARG A 212 -6.99 0.83 -1.59
C ARG A 212 -7.41 1.62 -0.35
N VAL A 213 -6.98 1.19 0.82
CA VAL A 213 -7.19 1.92 2.07
C VAL A 213 -6.27 3.15 2.11
N VAL A 214 -6.85 4.33 2.30
CA VAL A 214 -6.12 5.61 2.35
C VAL A 214 -6.06 6.21 3.75
N ALA A 215 -6.97 5.80 4.66
CA ALA A 215 -6.95 6.17 6.08
C ALA A 215 -7.58 5.05 6.92
N GLY A 216 -7.26 5.00 8.22
CA GLY A 216 -7.87 4.06 9.17
C GLY A 216 -7.34 2.63 9.09
N MET A 217 -6.15 2.40 8.51
CA MET A 217 -5.55 1.08 8.44
C MET A 217 -5.29 0.47 9.82
N GLU A 218 -5.05 1.29 10.83
CA GLU A 218 -4.90 0.91 12.23
C GLU A 218 -6.15 0.20 12.79
N HIS A 219 -7.34 0.57 12.33
CA HIS A 219 -8.59 -0.07 12.72
C HIS A 219 -8.70 -1.49 12.13
N LEU A 220 -8.26 -1.69 10.88
CA LEU A 220 -8.19 -3.01 10.27
C LEU A 220 -7.11 -3.89 10.92
N GLN A 221 -6.00 -3.29 11.34
CA GLN A 221 -4.95 -4.00 12.07
C GLN A 221 -5.37 -4.41 13.49
N ALA A 222 -6.28 -3.67 14.12
CA ALA A 222 -6.82 -3.96 15.44
C ALA A 222 -7.91 -5.03 15.44
N LEU A 223 -8.42 -5.47 14.28
CA LEU A 223 -9.44 -6.52 14.19
C LEU A 223 -8.95 -7.82 14.84
N LYS A 224 -9.84 -8.49 15.56
CA LYS A 224 -9.58 -9.80 16.13
C LYS A 224 -9.27 -10.79 15.02
N ARG A 225 -8.16 -11.51 15.16
CA ARG A 225 -7.77 -12.55 14.21
C ARG A 225 -8.68 -13.76 14.33
N SER A 226 -9.01 -14.36 13.18
CA SER A 226 -9.78 -15.61 13.15
C SER A 226 -9.03 -16.72 13.86
N SER A 227 -9.72 -17.56 14.61
CA SER A 227 -9.15 -18.73 15.25
C SER A 227 -9.00 -19.87 14.23
N GLY A 228 -7.84 -20.48 14.20
CA GLY A 228 -7.56 -21.65 13.35
C GLY A 228 -6.62 -21.38 12.17
N LEU A 229 -5.84 -22.39 11.83
CA LEU A 229 -4.78 -22.34 10.82
C LEU A 229 -5.27 -22.00 9.41
N ASN A 230 -6.54 -22.25 9.10
CA ASN A 230 -7.14 -22.02 7.79
C ASN A 230 -7.98 -20.74 7.72
N GLY A 231 -7.93 -19.88 8.76
CA GLY A 231 -8.75 -18.68 8.81
C GLY A 231 -10.24 -19.01 8.78
N SER A 232 -10.64 -20.05 9.53
CA SER A 232 -12.05 -20.39 9.67
C SER A 232 -12.84 -19.22 10.22
N VAL A 233 -14.02 -19.04 9.68
CA VAL A 233 -14.95 -17.96 9.97
C VAL A 233 -15.31 -17.97 11.46
N ASP A 234 -14.71 -17.05 12.21
CA ASP A 234 -15.20 -16.69 13.54
C ASP A 234 -16.32 -15.67 13.38
N VAL A 235 -17.56 -16.12 13.53
CA VAL A 235 -18.72 -15.22 13.57
C VAL A 235 -18.71 -14.54 14.93
N THR A 236 -17.90 -13.53 15.09
CA THR A 236 -17.88 -12.72 16.31
C THR A 236 -18.43 -11.34 16.00
N ASN A 237 -19.27 -10.82 16.92
CA ASN A 237 -19.70 -9.42 16.88
C ASN A 237 -18.52 -8.45 17.07
N GLU A 238 -17.32 -8.95 17.35
CA GLU A 238 -16.15 -8.16 17.70
C GLU A 238 -15.53 -7.41 16.50
N ASN A 239 -15.74 -7.92 15.27
CA ASN A 239 -15.25 -7.30 14.04
C ASN A 239 -16.37 -6.67 13.22
N LYS A 240 -17.36 -6.11 13.90
CA LYS A 240 -18.59 -5.61 13.27
C LYS A 240 -18.30 -4.45 12.33
N ILE A 241 -18.85 -4.54 11.13
CA ILE A 241 -19.01 -3.42 10.19
C ILE A 241 -20.35 -2.76 10.56
N ILE A 242 -20.30 -1.54 11.10
CA ILE A 242 -21.51 -0.80 11.48
C ILE A 242 -22.22 -0.35 10.22
N SER A 243 -21.49 0.27 9.29
CA SER A 243 -22.00 0.69 7.97
C SER A 243 -20.87 0.82 6.97
N ILE A 244 -21.20 0.74 5.68
CA ILE A 244 -20.36 1.19 4.57
C ILE A 244 -21.13 2.22 3.77
N GLN A 245 -20.57 3.41 3.62
CA GLN A 245 -21.21 4.53 2.90
C GLN A 245 -20.28 5.06 1.82
N VAL A 246 -20.86 5.55 0.72
CA VAL A 246 -20.11 6.28 -0.30
C VAL A 246 -19.81 7.69 0.24
N GLY A 247 -18.58 8.15 0.06
CA GLY A 247 -18.16 9.43 0.64
C GLY A 247 -19.02 10.63 0.21
N SER A 248 -19.48 10.65 -1.06
CA SER A 248 -20.37 11.72 -1.55
C SER A 248 -21.77 11.72 -0.93
N ASP A 249 -22.18 10.62 -0.29
CA ASP A 249 -23.49 10.51 0.36
C ASP A 249 -23.45 10.96 1.83
N LEU A 250 -22.23 11.25 2.35
CA LEU A 250 -22.04 11.80 3.69
C LEU A 250 -22.18 13.31 3.69
N GLU A 251 -22.67 13.86 4.80
CA GLU A 251 -22.59 15.30 5.02
C GLU A 251 -21.11 15.76 5.01
N GLU A 252 -20.84 16.97 4.54
CA GLU A 252 -19.47 17.49 4.40
C GLU A 252 -18.68 17.46 5.73
N SER A 253 -19.37 17.66 6.84
CA SER A 253 -18.81 17.59 8.20
C SER A 253 -18.38 16.19 8.64
N GLU A 254 -18.89 15.14 8.00
CA GLU A 254 -18.56 13.74 8.26
C GLU A 254 -17.48 13.23 7.30
N GLN A 255 -17.21 13.95 6.21
CA GLN A 255 -16.17 13.58 5.25
C GLN A 255 -14.79 13.95 5.79
N LEU A 256 -13.88 12.99 5.78
CA LEU A 256 -12.46 13.27 6.01
C LEU A 256 -11.89 14.01 4.79
N GLN A 257 -11.44 15.24 5.03
CA GLN A 257 -10.78 16.04 4.00
C GLN A 257 -9.37 15.50 3.74
N LEU A 258 -9.29 14.45 2.96
CA LEU A 258 -8.04 13.74 2.66
C LEU A 258 -7.42 14.23 1.36
N GLN A 259 -6.10 14.33 1.38
CA GLN A 259 -5.28 14.54 0.19
C GLN A 259 -4.37 13.35 -0.05
N ILE A 260 -4.22 13.00 -1.31
CA ILE A 260 -3.39 11.90 -1.80
C ILE A 260 -2.24 12.50 -2.61
N MET A 261 -1.02 12.07 -2.38
CA MET A 261 0.11 12.50 -3.20
C MET A 261 -0.10 12.03 -4.65
N ASP A 262 0.00 12.97 -5.58
CA ASP A 262 -0.05 12.63 -7.01
C ASP A 262 1.17 11.79 -7.38
N THR A 263 0.92 10.56 -7.81
CA THR A 263 1.99 9.64 -8.19
C THR A 263 2.70 10.03 -9.49
N ALA A 264 2.18 10.99 -10.25
CA ALA A 264 2.88 11.61 -11.38
C ALA A 264 3.74 12.83 -10.97
N SER A 265 3.71 13.26 -9.71
CA SER A 265 4.44 14.42 -9.21
C SER A 265 5.95 14.18 -9.11
N GLN A 266 6.73 15.28 -9.03
CA GLN A 266 8.16 15.18 -8.80
C GLN A 266 8.45 14.67 -7.37
N SER A 267 7.70 15.13 -6.36
CA SER A 267 7.87 14.66 -4.98
C SER A 267 7.68 13.14 -4.86
N PHE A 268 6.75 12.55 -5.62
CA PHE A 268 6.58 11.08 -5.59
C PHE A 268 7.75 10.35 -6.24
N ARG A 269 8.29 10.86 -7.36
CA ARG A 269 9.51 10.31 -7.97
C ARG A 269 10.71 10.41 -7.02
N ASP A 270 10.87 11.55 -6.35
CA ASP A 270 11.92 11.75 -5.36
C ASP A 270 11.76 10.78 -4.17
N LEU A 271 10.52 10.51 -3.74
CA LEU A 271 10.21 9.54 -2.69
C LEU A 271 10.65 8.13 -3.09
N ILE A 272 10.35 7.70 -4.32
CA ILE A 272 10.82 6.41 -4.86
C ILE A 272 12.35 6.36 -4.81
N GLN A 273 13.03 7.40 -5.32
CA GLN A 273 14.49 7.43 -5.37
C GLN A 273 15.12 7.46 -3.96
N SER A 274 14.55 8.20 -3.02
CA SER A 274 15.03 8.23 -1.64
C SER A 274 14.88 6.88 -0.94
N ARG A 275 13.79 6.16 -1.20
CA ARG A 275 13.56 4.82 -0.66
C ARG A 275 14.43 3.75 -1.32
N LYS A 276 14.71 3.87 -2.60
CA LYS A 276 15.60 2.99 -3.36
C LYS A 276 17.07 3.20 -2.94
N ASN A 277 17.51 4.45 -2.90
CA ASN A 277 18.90 4.83 -2.66
C ASN A 277 19.11 5.26 -1.20
N ARG A 278 18.87 4.36 -0.26
CA ARG A 278 19.03 4.65 1.17
C ARG A 278 20.46 5.04 1.50
N LYS A 279 20.63 6.15 2.21
CA LYS A 279 21.92 6.68 2.63
C LYS A 279 21.93 6.89 4.14
N GLY A 280 23.14 6.99 4.71
CA GLY A 280 23.35 7.24 6.13
C GLY A 280 24.21 6.16 6.78
N GLU A 281 24.84 6.49 7.88
CA GLU A 281 25.75 5.60 8.61
C GLU A 281 25.04 4.37 9.21
N TRP A 282 23.73 4.45 9.32
CA TRP A 282 22.92 3.32 9.83
C TRP A 282 22.88 2.13 8.86
N PHE A 283 23.00 2.38 7.54
CA PHE A 283 22.92 1.32 6.54
C PHE A 283 24.28 0.68 6.31
N VAL A 284 24.46 -0.55 6.76
CA VAL A 284 25.67 -1.35 6.53
C VAL A 284 25.73 -1.83 5.07
N ASP A 285 24.59 -2.22 4.52
CA ASP A 285 24.43 -2.71 3.14
C ASP A 285 23.17 -2.10 2.52
N ALA A 286 23.32 -0.95 1.88
CA ALA A 286 22.25 -0.27 1.17
C ALA A 286 22.10 -0.83 -0.24
N LYS A 287 21.04 -1.59 -0.48
CA LYS A 287 20.70 -2.07 -1.83
C LYS A 287 20.05 -0.94 -2.63
N ASN A 288 20.46 -0.78 -3.89
CA ASN A 288 19.80 0.10 -4.85
C ASN A 288 18.64 -0.62 -5.53
N TYR A 289 17.70 -1.10 -4.73
CA TYR A 289 16.52 -1.86 -5.18
C TYR A 289 15.29 -1.46 -4.38
N ILE A 290 14.16 -1.40 -5.04
CA ILE A 290 12.85 -1.26 -4.42
C ILE A 290 11.78 -1.90 -5.29
N ASP A 291 10.82 -2.60 -4.68
CA ASP A 291 9.61 -3.07 -5.36
C ASP A 291 8.44 -2.08 -5.17
N ALA A 292 7.45 -2.15 -6.06
CA ALA A 292 6.31 -1.24 -6.03
C ALA A 292 5.51 -1.33 -4.71
N CYS A 293 5.37 -2.51 -4.13
CA CYS A 293 4.65 -2.69 -2.87
C CYS A 293 5.38 -2.12 -1.65
N SER A 294 6.68 -1.83 -1.77
CA SER A 294 7.50 -1.20 -0.73
C SER A 294 7.46 0.35 -0.77
N VAL A 295 6.74 0.93 -1.74
CA VAL A 295 6.55 2.39 -1.84
C VAL A 295 5.11 2.74 -1.46
N PRO A 296 4.83 3.18 -0.23
CA PRO A 296 3.51 3.64 0.12
C PRO A 296 3.19 4.95 -0.60
N VAL A 297 1.99 5.06 -1.16
CA VAL A 297 1.49 6.34 -1.67
C VAL A 297 0.98 7.15 -0.47
N PRO A 298 1.57 8.32 -0.18
CA PRO A 298 1.19 9.12 0.97
C PRO A 298 -0.24 9.65 0.88
N SER A 299 -0.90 9.68 2.04
CA SER A 299 -2.16 10.39 2.26
C SER A 299 -2.04 11.27 3.50
N ARG A 300 -2.76 12.39 3.55
CA ARG A 300 -2.78 13.31 4.69
C ARG A 300 -4.15 13.95 4.85
N LEU A 301 -4.45 14.46 6.04
CA LEU A 301 -5.55 15.41 6.20
C LEU A 301 -5.19 16.71 5.50
N LYS A 302 -6.15 17.32 4.83
CA LYS A 302 -5.99 18.64 4.21
C LYS A 302 -5.67 19.67 5.29
N ILE A 303 -4.59 20.38 5.10
CA ILE A 303 -4.23 21.48 5.99
C ILE A 303 -5.12 22.67 5.63
N ASN A 304 -6.04 23.02 6.53
CA ASN A 304 -6.78 24.29 6.39
C ASN A 304 -5.76 25.42 6.56
N GLN A 305 -5.52 26.15 5.49
CA GLN A 305 -4.68 27.37 5.50
C GLN A 305 -5.46 28.54 6.08
#